data_f95ae8075a868a2b54c24af075be5f3b
#
_entry.id   f95ae8075a868a2b54c24af075be5f3b
#
_cell.length_a   1.000
_cell.length_b   1.000
_cell.length_c   1.000
_cell.angle_alpha   90.00
_cell.angle_beta   90.00
_cell.angle_gamma   90.00
#
_symmetry.space_group_name_H-M   'P 1'
#
loop_
_entity.id
_entity.type
_entity.pdbx_description
1 polymer ?
#
loop_
_entity_poly.entity_id
_entity_poly.type
_entity_poly.pdbx_seq_one_letter_code
_entity_poly.pdbx_strand_id
1 'polypeptide(L)'
;KQMPGTPIKLIWTREEDMTQGRYHPIMMCKMTGSFDDKKNLTGVHMRLSGQSILASVRPAIVAQNKGMDPLVFQGVAKGGEHGIGYDFPNLMIDHAMRNTHVPPGFWRGVNVNQNAVFMECFMDELAEYAGVDAWEFRRKYSANHPRTLAVLNAVAERIGWTKPAPAGVFRGIAQQSSFGSWVAAAC
;
A
#
# COMPACT_ATOMS: atom_id res chain seq x y z
N LYS A 1 -36.92 1.48 17.44
CA LYS A 1 -38.01 0.64 17.98
C LYS A 1 -39.08 1.48 18.68
N GLN A 2 -38.71 2.66 19.22
CA GLN A 2 -39.66 3.54 19.93
C GLN A 2 -40.53 4.41 19.00
N MET A 3 -40.12 4.55 17.72
CA MET A 3 -40.85 5.31 16.70
C MET A 3 -40.91 4.49 15.40
N PRO A 4 -41.70 3.41 15.37
CA PRO A 4 -41.82 2.57 14.19
C PRO A 4 -42.45 3.35 13.04
N GLY A 5 -41.92 3.19 11.82
CA GLY A 5 -42.36 3.89 10.61
C GLY A 5 -41.83 5.32 10.44
N THR A 6 -41.10 5.85 11.40
CA THR A 6 -40.51 7.20 11.33
C THR A 6 -38.99 7.07 11.01
N PRO A 7 -38.50 7.62 9.89
CA PRO A 7 -37.05 7.70 9.62
C PRO A 7 -36.38 8.60 10.66
N ILE A 8 -35.34 8.07 11.29
CA ILE A 8 -34.54 8.80 12.26
C ILE A 8 -33.08 8.81 11.77
N LYS A 9 -32.48 10.00 11.66
CA LYS A 9 -31.06 10.20 11.37
C LYS A 9 -30.33 10.63 12.64
N LEU A 10 -29.40 9.80 13.09
CA LEU A 10 -28.47 10.14 14.18
C LEU A 10 -27.12 10.54 13.55
N ILE A 11 -26.62 11.70 13.94
CA ILE A 11 -25.29 12.18 13.56
C ILE A 11 -24.55 12.49 14.85
N TRP A 12 -23.40 11.85 15.01
CA TRP A 12 -22.51 12.13 16.13
C TRP A 12 -21.76 13.44 15.92
N THR A 13 -21.37 14.09 16.99
CA THR A 13 -20.47 15.24 16.91
C THR A 13 -19.07 14.80 16.49
N ARG A 14 -18.24 15.74 16.09
CA ARG A 14 -16.83 15.45 15.75
C ARG A 14 -16.08 14.86 16.96
N GLU A 15 -16.34 15.37 18.15
CA GLU A 15 -15.71 14.95 19.40
C GLU A 15 -16.04 13.48 19.70
N GLU A 16 -17.31 13.09 19.59
CA GLU A 16 -17.73 11.70 19.77
C GLU A 16 -17.11 10.78 18.72
N ASP A 17 -17.13 11.20 17.45
CA ASP A 17 -16.59 10.41 16.33
C ASP A 17 -15.06 10.20 16.47
N MET A 18 -14.34 11.17 17.02
CA MET A 18 -12.89 11.09 17.24
C MET A 18 -12.49 10.23 18.44
N THR A 19 -13.36 10.09 19.43
CA THR A 19 -13.07 9.37 20.68
C THR A 19 -13.64 7.96 20.71
N GLN A 20 -14.55 7.64 19.80
CA GLN A 20 -15.25 6.36 19.71
C GLN A 20 -15.03 5.73 18.34
N GLY A 21 -15.11 4.44 18.26
CA GLY A 21 -15.10 3.75 16.98
C GLY A 21 -13.92 2.81 16.79
N ARG A 22 -13.51 2.67 15.52
CA ARG A 22 -12.48 1.73 15.12
C ARG A 22 -11.26 2.47 14.58
N TYR A 23 -10.11 1.83 14.71
CA TYR A 23 -8.83 2.43 14.37
C TYR A 23 -8.24 1.80 13.10
N HIS A 24 -7.32 2.51 12.47
CA HIS A 24 -6.49 1.91 11.43
C HIS A 24 -5.66 0.77 12.04
N PRO A 25 -5.52 -0.39 11.37
CA PRO A 25 -4.77 -1.51 11.92
C PRO A 25 -3.30 -1.16 12.11
N ILE A 26 -2.73 -1.61 13.22
CA ILE A 26 -1.28 -1.56 13.45
C ILE A 26 -0.65 -2.67 12.62
N MET A 27 0.36 -2.31 11.84
CA MET A 27 1.06 -3.24 10.95
C MET A 27 2.56 -2.98 11.00
N MET A 28 3.32 -4.06 11.01
CA MET A 28 4.77 -4.06 10.81
C MET A 28 5.08 -4.82 9.53
N CYS A 29 6.09 -4.39 8.80
CA CYS A 29 6.56 -5.06 7.58
C CYS A 29 8.06 -5.32 7.64
N LYS A 30 8.46 -6.54 7.28
CA LYS A 30 9.85 -6.87 6.95
C LYS A 30 9.92 -7.14 5.45
N MET A 31 10.79 -6.41 4.76
CA MET A 31 11.01 -6.59 3.34
C MET A 31 12.42 -7.12 3.07
N THR A 32 12.54 -7.93 2.03
CA THR A 32 13.82 -8.50 1.59
C THR A 32 13.83 -8.50 0.07
N GLY A 33 14.87 -7.92 -0.52
CA GLY A 33 15.16 -7.99 -1.95
C GLY A 33 16.33 -8.93 -2.22
N SER A 34 16.28 -9.66 -3.31
CA SER A 34 17.40 -10.46 -3.80
C SER A 34 17.84 -9.97 -5.18
N PHE A 35 19.15 -9.95 -5.40
CA PHE A 35 19.77 -9.48 -6.64
C PHE A 35 20.74 -10.53 -7.16
N ASP A 36 20.96 -10.53 -8.47
CA ASP A 36 22.05 -11.27 -9.11
C ASP A 36 23.39 -10.48 -9.01
N ASP A 37 24.47 -11.09 -9.49
CA ASP A 37 25.80 -10.48 -9.48
C ASP A 37 25.90 -9.21 -10.35
N LYS A 38 24.94 -9.00 -11.24
CA LYS A 38 24.81 -7.81 -12.09
C LYS A 38 23.89 -6.74 -11.50
N LYS A 39 23.49 -6.91 -10.25
CA LYS A 39 22.55 -6.05 -9.56
C LYS A 39 21.16 -5.96 -10.21
N ASN A 40 20.71 -6.99 -10.91
CA ASN A 40 19.32 -7.10 -11.31
C ASN A 40 18.50 -7.72 -10.18
N LEU A 41 17.35 -7.11 -9.86
CA LEU A 41 16.44 -7.65 -8.86
C LEU A 41 15.91 -9.01 -9.33
N THR A 42 16.06 -10.03 -8.51
CA THR A 42 15.60 -11.40 -8.78
C THR A 42 14.37 -11.78 -7.97
N GLY A 43 14.10 -11.10 -6.86
CA GLY A 43 12.92 -11.38 -6.07
C GLY A 43 12.69 -10.38 -4.94
N VAL A 44 11.43 -10.32 -4.49
CA VAL A 44 10.99 -9.52 -3.34
C VAL A 44 10.18 -10.42 -2.41
N HIS A 45 10.50 -10.39 -1.14
CA HIS A 45 9.69 -10.96 -0.08
C HIS A 45 9.18 -9.87 0.86
N MET A 46 7.87 -9.79 1.02
CA MET A 46 7.19 -8.88 1.91
C MET A 46 6.47 -9.67 3.00
N ARG A 47 6.96 -9.60 4.23
CA ARG A 47 6.32 -10.22 5.38
C ARG A 47 5.62 -9.19 6.24
N LEU A 48 4.30 -9.26 6.26
CA LEU A 48 3.42 -8.42 7.07
C LEU A 48 3.15 -9.09 8.42
N SER A 49 3.14 -8.30 9.48
CA SER A 49 2.71 -8.76 10.81
C SER A 49 1.82 -7.69 11.45
N GLY A 50 0.56 -8.02 11.71
CA GLY A 50 -0.35 -7.04 12.27
C GLY A 50 -1.80 -7.48 12.33
N GLN A 51 -2.68 -6.53 12.54
CA GLN A 51 -4.08 -6.75 12.79
C GLN A 51 -4.87 -7.05 11.50
N SER A 52 -5.92 -7.84 11.65
CA SER A 52 -6.91 -8.09 10.62
C SER A 52 -8.16 -7.23 10.84
N ILE A 53 -8.49 -6.42 9.85
CA ILE A 53 -9.76 -5.68 9.83
C ILE A 53 -10.94 -6.65 9.78
N LEU A 54 -10.87 -7.67 8.91
CA LEU A 54 -11.98 -8.61 8.75
C LEU A 54 -12.19 -9.48 10.00
N ALA A 55 -11.13 -9.86 10.72
CA ALA A 55 -11.29 -10.58 11.98
C ALA A 55 -12.07 -9.74 13.02
N SER A 56 -11.95 -8.41 12.98
CA SER A 56 -12.67 -7.50 13.87
C SER A 56 -14.11 -7.23 13.41
N VAL A 57 -14.34 -7.03 12.09
CA VAL A 57 -15.63 -6.52 11.59
C VAL A 57 -16.49 -7.55 10.86
N ARG A 58 -15.87 -8.59 10.29
CA ARG A 58 -16.54 -9.65 9.51
C ARG A 58 -15.80 -11.00 9.68
N PRO A 59 -15.74 -11.57 10.90
CA PRO A 59 -14.92 -12.77 11.18
C PRO A 59 -15.31 -13.99 10.33
N ALA A 60 -16.55 -14.08 9.89
CA ALA A 60 -17.00 -15.15 9.01
C ALA A 60 -16.21 -15.21 7.67
N ILE A 61 -15.80 -14.06 7.13
CA ILE A 61 -15.00 -14.01 5.91
C ILE A 61 -13.61 -14.62 6.16
N VAL A 62 -13.01 -14.32 7.29
CA VAL A 62 -11.70 -14.90 7.67
C VAL A 62 -11.81 -16.42 7.81
N ALA A 63 -12.88 -16.92 8.43
CA ALA A 63 -13.11 -18.35 8.55
C ALA A 63 -13.30 -19.02 7.18
N GLN A 64 -14.06 -18.42 6.26
CA GLN A 64 -14.24 -18.90 4.88
C GLN A 64 -12.93 -18.91 4.08
N ASN A 65 -12.01 -18.01 4.37
CA ASN A 65 -10.68 -17.93 3.77
C ASN A 65 -9.61 -18.68 4.58
N LYS A 66 -9.98 -19.73 5.30
CA LYS A 66 -9.07 -20.59 6.05
C LYS A 66 -8.19 -19.83 7.06
N GLY A 67 -8.73 -18.82 7.69
CA GLY A 67 -8.04 -17.99 8.68
C GLY A 67 -7.26 -16.82 8.10
N MET A 68 -7.30 -16.59 6.79
CA MET A 68 -6.62 -15.48 6.13
C MET A 68 -7.56 -14.27 5.94
N ASP A 69 -7.03 -13.07 6.17
CA ASP A 69 -7.69 -11.82 5.76
C ASP A 69 -7.15 -11.36 4.40
N PRO A 70 -7.92 -11.49 3.30
CA PRO A 70 -7.45 -11.09 1.98
C PRO A 70 -7.23 -9.58 1.83
N LEU A 71 -7.86 -8.74 2.68
CA LEU A 71 -7.68 -7.30 2.63
C LEU A 71 -6.27 -6.85 3.03
N VAL A 72 -5.54 -7.67 3.79
CA VAL A 72 -4.17 -7.34 4.19
C VAL A 72 -3.25 -7.13 2.99
N PHE A 73 -3.54 -7.75 1.86
CA PHE A 73 -2.73 -7.71 0.64
C PHE A 73 -3.14 -6.61 -0.35
N GLN A 74 -4.05 -5.72 0.04
CA GLN A 74 -4.47 -4.62 -0.84
C GLN A 74 -3.30 -3.72 -1.22
N GLY A 75 -3.20 -3.42 -2.51
CA GLY A 75 -2.16 -2.56 -3.08
C GLY A 75 -0.82 -3.25 -3.35
N VAL A 76 -0.62 -4.50 -2.89
CA VAL A 76 0.64 -5.24 -3.06
C VAL A 76 0.47 -6.63 -3.67
N ALA A 77 -0.74 -7.16 -3.75
CA ALA A 77 -1.02 -8.40 -4.45
C ALA A 77 -0.90 -8.26 -5.97
N LYS A 78 -0.67 -9.37 -6.68
CA LYS A 78 -0.69 -9.37 -8.15
C LYS A 78 -2.13 -9.31 -8.66
N GLY A 79 -2.35 -8.44 -9.64
CA GLY A 79 -3.62 -8.31 -10.35
C GLY A 79 -4.75 -7.68 -9.54
N GLY A 80 -5.92 -7.53 -10.20
CA GLY A 80 -7.10 -6.95 -9.59
C GLY A 80 -7.06 -5.43 -9.46
N GLU A 81 -8.09 -4.90 -8.82
CA GLU A 81 -8.34 -3.47 -8.66
C GLU A 81 -7.31 -2.78 -7.74
N HIS A 82 -6.68 -3.56 -6.87
CA HIS A 82 -5.68 -3.11 -5.89
C HIS A 82 -4.31 -3.77 -6.15
N GLY A 83 -3.94 -3.89 -7.42
CA GLY A 83 -2.69 -4.55 -7.81
C GLY A 83 -1.46 -3.69 -7.57
N ILE A 84 -0.32 -4.36 -7.43
CA ILE A 84 0.96 -3.73 -7.07
C ILE A 84 1.54 -2.79 -8.13
N GLY A 85 1.17 -2.78 -9.34
CA GLY A 85 1.73 -1.92 -10.39
C GLY A 85 3.21 -2.15 -10.74
N TYR A 86 3.82 -3.24 -10.23
CA TYR A 86 5.18 -3.67 -10.50
C TYR A 86 5.24 -5.15 -10.88
N ASP A 87 6.13 -5.51 -11.81
CA ASP A 87 6.45 -6.87 -12.18
C ASP A 87 7.79 -7.28 -11.57
N PHE A 88 7.75 -7.94 -10.43
CA PHE A 88 8.93 -8.58 -9.87
C PHE A 88 9.12 -9.99 -10.45
N PRO A 89 10.35 -10.43 -10.75
CA PRO A 89 10.61 -11.78 -11.25
C PRO A 89 10.06 -12.86 -10.31
N ASN A 90 10.26 -12.68 -9.01
CA ASN A 90 9.66 -13.49 -7.95
C ASN A 90 9.08 -12.58 -6.89
N LEU A 91 7.84 -12.81 -6.49
CA LEU A 91 7.17 -12.05 -5.43
C LEU A 91 6.53 -13.02 -4.45
N MET A 92 6.93 -12.92 -3.19
CA MET A 92 6.29 -13.59 -2.07
C MET A 92 5.75 -12.56 -1.09
N ILE A 93 4.49 -12.69 -0.70
CA ILE A 93 3.88 -11.85 0.34
C ILE A 93 3.20 -12.79 1.32
N ASP A 94 3.54 -12.68 2.58
CA ASP A 94 2.89 -13.43 3.65
C ASP A 94 2.43 -12.53 4.80
N HIS A 95 1.50 -13.02 5.60
CA HIS A 95 0.93 -12.29 6.72
C HIS A 95 0.86 -13.17 7.98
N ALA A 96 1.39 -12.65 9.07
CA ALA A 96 1.20 -13.17 10.41
C ALA A 96 0.17 -12.33 11.14
N MET A 97 -1.06 -12.84 11.30
CA MET A 97 -2.12 -12.13 12.01
C MET A 97 -1.77 -11.97 13.49
N ARG A 98 -1.82 -10.73 13.97
CA ARG A 98 -1.55 -10.34 15.36
C ARG A 98 -2.59 -9.30 15.78
N ASN A 99 -3.71 -9.78 16.29
CA ASN A 99 -4.79 -8.93 16.77
C ASN A 99 -4.51 -8.48 18.21
N THR A 100 -4.70 -7.20 18.48
CA THR A 100 -4.61 -6.60 19.82
C THR A 100 -6.01 -6.33 20.36
N HIS A 101 -6.08 -5.79 21.60
CA HIS A 101 -7.34 -5.37 22.21
C HIS A 101 -7.94 -4.10 21.56
N VAL A 102 -7.15 -3.32 20.81
CA VAL A 102 -7.65 -2.15 20.10
C VAL A 102 -8.36 -2.60 18.83
N PRO A 103 -9.66 -2.34 18.64
CA PRO A 103 -10.42 -2.88 17.52
C PRO A 103 -10.10 -2.13 16.22
N PRO A 104 -9.50 -2.77 15.21
CA PRO A 104 -9.31 -2.16 13.91
C PRO A 104 -10.60 -2.15 13.10
N GLY A 105 -10.68 -1.23 12.14
CA GLY A 105 -11.79 -1.15 11.21
C GLY A 105 -11.40 -0.48 9.91
N PHE A 106 -12.42 -0.19 9.10
CA PHE A 106 -12.21 0.49 7.84
C PHE A 106 -11.90 1.96 8.06
N TRP A 107 -10.77 2.40 7.53
CA TRP A 107 -10.38 3.79 7.40
C TRP A 107 -10.08 4.07 5.92
N ARG A 108 -10.15 5.31 5.46
CA ARG A 108 -9.88 5.65 4.05
C ARG A 108 -8.57 5.03 3.55
N GLY A 109 -8.63 4.33 2.38
CA GLY A 109 -7.49 3.61 1.82
C GLY A 109 -7.31 2.20 2.38
N VAL A 110 -7.97 1.87 3.50
CA VAL A 110 -7.93 0.54 4.14
C VAL A 110 -6.46 0.10 4.33
N ASN A 111 -6.08 -1.10 3.88
CA ASN A 111 -4.69 -1.57 4.00
C ASN A 111 -3.75 -1.04 2.89
N VAL A 112 -4.28 -0.37 1.87
CA VAL A 112 -3.44 0.24 0.83
C VAL A 112 -2.49 1.28 1.41
N ASN A 113 -2.91 2.04 2.43
CA ASN A 113 -2.12 3.12 3.01
C ASN A 113 -0.75 2.65 3.50
N GLN A 114 -0.72 1.72 4.47
CA GLN A 114 0.54 1.22 5.00
C GLN A 114 1.31 0.39 3.98
N ASN A 115 0.60 -0.40 3.15
CA ASN A 115 1.25 -1.23 2.14
C ASN A 115 1.95 -0.39 1.08
N ALA A 116 1.36 0.75 0.69
CA ALA A 116 1.99 1.71 -0.21
C ALA A 116 3.28 2.28 0.40
N VAL A 117 3.23 2.72 1.67
CA VAL A 117 4.43 3.23 2.36
C VAL A 117 5.53 2.17 2.41
N PHE A 118 5.21 0.95 2.82
CA PHE A 118 6.19 -0.13 2.89
C PHE A 118 6.82 -0.43 1.53
N MET A 119 6.00 -0.56 0.50
CA MET A 119 6.49 -0.91 -0.83
C MET A 119 7.30 0.24 -1.46
N GLU A 120 6.79 1.46 -1.40
CA GLU A 120 7.43 2.59 -2.07
C GLU A 120 8.74 3.02 -1.40
N CYS A 121 8.82 2.99 -0.06
CA CYS A 121 10.10 3.19 0.62
C CYS A 121 11.09 2.08 0.28
N PHE A 122 10.63 0.83 0.19
CA PHE A 122 11.51 -0.27 -0.18
C PHE A 122 11.96 -0.21 -1.64
N MET A 123 11.13 0.30 -2.55
CA MET A 123 11.55 0.56 -3.93
C MET A 123 12.71 1.57 -4.03
N ASP A 124 12.75 2.55 -3.13
CA ASP A 124 13.89 3.49 -3.05
C ASP A 124 15.16 2.77 -2.57
N GLU A 125 15.07 1.93 -1.51
CA GLU A 125 16.20 1.13 -1.02
C GLU A 125 16.73 0.17 -2.10
N LEU A 126 15.83 -0.48 -2.86
CA LEU A 126 16.21 -1.36 -3.97
C LEU A 126 16.89 -0.60 -5.11
N ALA A 127 16.39 0.60 -5.44
CA ALA A 127 16.98 1.46 -6.46
C ALA A 127 18.39 1.93 -6.06
N GLU A 128 18.55 2.37 -4.81
CA GLU A 128 19.85 2.76 -4.25
C GLU A 128 20.86 1.61 -4.28
N TYR A 129 20.48 0.41 -3.83
CA TYR A 129 21.34 -0.76 -3.89
C TYR A 129 21.74 -1.11 -5.33
N ALA A 130 20.81 -1.01 -6.27
CA ALA A 130 21.08 -1.25 -7.69
C ALA A 130 21.95 -0.16 -8.32
N GLY A 131 22.07 1.02 -7.70
CA GLY A 131 22.72 2.19 -8.27
C GLY A 131 21.96 2.83 -9.43
N VAL A 132 20.62 2.75 -9.39
CA VAL A 132 19.71 3.24 -10.42
C VAL A 132 18.84 4.35 -9.84
N ASP A 133 18.54 5.38 -10.62
CA ASP A 133 17.61 6.45 -10.24
C ASP A 133 16.25 5.88 -9.83
N ALA A 134 15.64 6.43 -8.79
CA ALA A 134 14.39 5.93 -8.19
C ALA A 134 13.21 5.91 -9.16
N TRP A 135 13.10 6.91 -10.06
CA TRP A 135 12.09 6.95 -11.10
C TRP A 135 12.37 5.91 -12.21
N GLU A 136 13.60 5.82 -12.68
CA GLU A 136 14.00 4.85 -13.71
C GLU A 136 13.84 3.40 -13.20
N PHE A 137 14.15 3.14 -11.94
CA PHE A 137 13.95 1.84 -11.32
C PHE A 137 12.45 1.45 -11.32
N ARG A 138 11.57 2.37 -10.90
CA ARG A 138 10.11 2.15 -10.95
C ARG A 138 9.60 1.93 -12.38
N ARG A 139 10.07 2.73 -13.33
CA ARG A 139 9.71 2.58 -14.75
C ARG A 139 10.06 1.18 -15.28
N LYS A 140 11.25 0.67 -14.97
CA LYS A 140 11.70 -0.66 -15.38
C LYS A 140 10.72 -1.73 -14.92
N TYR A 141 10.31 -1.70 -13.66
CA TYR A 141 9.40 -2.70 -13.11
C TYR A 141 7.91 -2.42 -13.34
N SER A 142 7.56 -1.26 -13.86
CA SER A 142 6.17 -0.92 -14.27
C SER A 142 5.95 -1.02 -15.79
N ALA A 143 6.88 -1.57 -16.55
CA ALA A 143 6.83 -1.54 -18.01
C ALA A 143 5.54 -2.15 -18.60
N ASN A 144 4.98 -3.17 -17.96
CA ASN A 144 3.74 -3.83 -18.37
C ASN A 144 2.48 -3.25 -17.68
N HIS A 145 2.61 -2.15 -16.93
CA HIS A 145 1.53 -1.46 -16.23
C HIS A 145 1.33 -0.05 -16.81
N PRO A 146 0.67 0.11 -17.97
CA PRO A 146 0.67 1.36 -18.73
C PRO A 146 0.05 2.54 -17.96
N ARG A 147 -0.94 2.30 -17.11
CA ARG A 147 -1.55 3.36 -16.30
C ARG A 147 -0.64 3.82 -15.16
N THR A 148 0.02 2.90 -14.48
CA THR A 148 1.05 3.21 -13.47
C THR A 148 2.20 3.99 -14.10
N LEU A 149 2.70 3.51 -15.25
CA LEU A 149 3.78 4.15 -15.99
C LEU A 149 3.40 5.58 -16.42
N ALA A 150 2.15 5.79 -16.86
CA ALA A 150 1.67 7.10 -17.28
C ALA A 150 1.67 8.11 -16.12
N VAL A 151 1.16 7.74 -14.94
CA VAL A 151 1.14 8.66 -13.78
C VAL A 151 2.54 8.93 -13.23
N LEU A 152 3.45 7.92 -13.22
CA LEU A 152 4.85 8.08 -12.83
C LEU A 152 5.58 9.06 -13.77
N ASN A 153 5.41 8.90 -15.08
CA ASN A 153 6.04 9.78 -16.04
C ASN A 153 5.49 11.21 -15.94
N ALA A 154 4.17 11.36 -15.80
CA ALA A 154 3.54 12.67 -15.71
C ALA A 154 4.02 13.47 -14.47
N VAL A 155 4.14 12.83 -13.31
CA VAL A 155 4.63 13.51 -12.11
C VAL A 155 6.12 13.85 -12.22
N ALA A 156 6.94 12.93 -12.76
CA ALA A 156 8.36 13.19 -12.96
C ALA A 156 8.63 14.34 -13.94
N GLU A 157 7.88 14.41 -15.03
CA GLU A 157 7.94 15.53 -15.98
C GLU A 157 7.55 16.84 -15.30
N ARG A 158 6.45 16.85 -14.55
CA ARG A 158 5.89 18.05 -13.93
C ARG A 158 6.83 18.67 -12.91
N ILE A 159 7.57 17.89 -12.13
CA ILE A 159 8.55 18.42 -11.16
C ILE A 159 9.95 18.61 -11.77
N GLY A 160 10.15 18.24 -13.03
CA GLY A 160 11.46 18.29 -13.69
C GLY A 160 12.45 17.28 -13.06
N TRP A 161 12.05 16.05 -12.85
CA TRP A 161 12.84 15.00 -12.17
C TRP A 161 14.23 14.81 -12.77
N THR A 162 14.36 14.87 -14.09
CA THR A 162 15.62 14.71 -14.82
C THR A 162 16.60 15.89 -14.69
N LYS A 163 16.14 17.04 -14.15
CA LYS A 163 17.01 18.18 -13.88
C LYS A 163 17.72 17.98 -12.54
N PRO A 164 18.99 18.38 -12.39
CA PRO A 164 19.66 18.33 -11.11
C PRO A 164 18.88 19.06 -10.01
N ALA A 165 18.75 18.45 -8.86
CA ALA A 165 18.18 19.13 -7.69
C ALA A 165 19.18 20.19 -7.18
N PRO A 166 18.72 21.32 -6.65
CA PRO A 166 19.57 22.28 -5.97
C PRO A 166 20.33 21.62 -4.81
N ALA A 167 21.49 22.16 -4.46
CA ALA A 167 22.26 21.64 -3.33
C ALA A 167 21.43 21.64 -2.03
N GLY A 168 21.42 20.51 -1.32
CA GLY A 168 20.65 20.32 -0.09
C GLY A 168 19.17 20.01 -0.29
N VAL A 169 18.69 19.90 -1.54
CA VAL A 169 17.32 19.49 -1.86
C VAL A 169 17.30 18.02 -2.25
N PHE A 170 16.46 17.25 -1.58
CA PHE A 170 16.20 15.84 -1.85
C PHE A 170 14.79 15.69 -2.42
N ARG A 171 14.59 14.67 -3.25
CA ARG A 171 13.30 14.43 -3.90
C ARG A 171 12.88 12.97 -3.68
N GLY A 172 11.59 12.78 -3.48
CA GLY A 172 10.98 11.46 -3.42
C GLY A 172 9.93 11.29 -4.52
N ILE A 173 9.71 10.05 -4.95
CA ILE A 173 8.67 9.69 -5.91
C ILE A 173 8.03 8.36 -5.51
N ALA A 174 6.70 8.29 -5.60
CA ALA A 174 5.93 7.12 -5.24
C ALA A 174 4.73 6.94 -6.17
N GLN A 175 4.21 5.73 -6.27
CA GLN A 175 2.99 5.41 -6.99
C GLN A 175 2.12 4.42 -6.20
N GLN A 176 0.82 4.43 -6.47
CA GLN A 176 -0.10 3.42 -5.97
C GLN A 176 -1.33 3.32 -6.86
N SER A 177 -1.88 2.11 -6.98
CA SER A 177 -3.19 1.91 -7.58
C SER A 177 -4.16 1.32 -6.57
N SER A 178 -5.39 1.83 -6.54
CA SER A 178 -6.45 1.31 -5.69
C SER A 178 -7.81 1.83 -6.13
N PHE A 179 -8.86 1.04 -5.92
CA PHE A 179 -10.26 1.41 -6.22
C PHE A 179 -10.44 1.97 -7.65
N GLY A 180 -9.81 1.35 -8.64
CA GLY A 180 -9.88 1.77 -10.04
C GLY A 180 -9.13 3.08 -10.37
N SER A 181 -8.30 3.58 -9.46
CA SER A 181 -7.52 4.80 -9.62
C SER A 181 -6.02 4.54 -9.58
N TRP A 182 -5.26 5.31 -10.35
CA TRP A 182 -3.79 5.30 -10.38
C TRP A 182 -3.28 6.67 -10.00
N VAL A 183 -2.38 6.70 -9.04
CA VAL A 183 -1.83 7.95 -8.49
C VAL A 183 -0.31 7.83 -8.42
N ALA A 184 0.37 8.93 -8.73
CA ALA A 184 1.78 9.11 -8.40
C ALA A 184 1.96 10.47 -7.74
N ALA A 185 2.91 10.54 -6.82
CA ALA A 185 3.28 11.76 -6.11
C ALA A 185 4.80 11.91 -6.13
N ALA A 186 5.25 13.16 -6.15
CA ALA A 186 6.66 13.49 -5.98
C ALA A 186 6.79 14.78 -5.15
N CYS A 187 7.81 14.86 -4.34
CA CYS A 187 8.11 16.02 -3.49
C CYS A 187 9.61 16.32 -3.51
#